data_0471dd22f0ab4e8e6060ef38c17e5fad
#
_entry.id   0471dd22f0ab4e8e6060ef38c17e5fad
#
_cell.length_a   1.000
_cell.length_b   1.000
_cell.length_c   1.000
_cell.angle_alpha   90.00
_cell.angle_beta   90.00
_cell.angle_gamma   90.00
#
_symmetry.space_group_name_H-M   'P 1'
#
loop_
_entity.id
_entity.type
_entity.pdbx_description
1 polymer ?
#
loop_
_entity_poly.entity_id
_entity_poly.type
_entity_poly.pdbx_seq_one_letter_code
_entity_poly.pdbx_strand_id
1 'polypeptide(L)'
;DGARLIVANLMPAGPSNGDYAGSAVSVIDTATRAVTATLALPNGSNGLRGVCISPDGAFAYVTHILARYQMPTTQLERGWMNTNALTVIDTAAGALVNTVLLDDVDMGAANPRGVVCTPDGASILVAHAGTHEISVIDRAKLHERLAKVAAGERVTEVSAKPEDVPNDLSFLVTLRRRIKLAGNGPRGLWTDGAKVWAAQYFTDDLAVVELASANPARTAGRIELGSAPLTPERTGERNFHDAALCFQHWQSCVSCHPGARADGLNWDLLNDGIGNPKNTKSMLLSHQTPPAMGLGVRDTAETAVRAGIRHIQFAVRPEEDSVAIDTYLKALKPVPSPLLENGKLGAAAERGKAVFERAHCAACHPAPLYSDLKIHDLGTTLGLDAGKPVDTPTLVEVWRTAPYMHDGRAATLMEVFTVHNKDNRHGDTAGLSEEELKDLAAYVGSL
;
A
#
# COMPACT_ATOMS: atom_id res chain seq x y z
N ASP A 1 -2.21 28.90 2.02
CA ASP A 1 -3.26 29.89 2.27
C ASP A 1 -4.47 29.30 3.02
N GLY A 2 -4.53 27.97 3.18
CA GLY A 2 -5.60 27.27 3.88
C GLY A 2 -6.90 27.09 3.07
N ALA A 3 -6.96 27.54 1.82
CA ALA A 3 -8.15 27.43 0.99
C ALA A 3 -8.35 26.02 0.43
N ARG A 4 -7.28 25.24 0.28
CA ARG A 4 -7.34 23.86 -0.24
C ARG A 4 -6.58 22.89 0.66
N LEU A 5 -7.13 21.67 0.80
CA LEU A 5 -6.49 20.53 1.45
C LEU A 5 -6.16 19.50 0.36
N ILE A 6 -4.91 19.04 0.34
CA ILE A 6 -4.45 17.96 -0.54
C ILE A 6 -4.35 16.68 0.28
N VAL A 7 -5.06 15.64 -0.13
CA VAL A 7 -5.16 14.36 0.57
C VAL A 7 -4.58 13.25 -0.27
N ALA A 8 -3.56 12.59 0.25
CA ALA A 8 -2.99 11.37 -0.33
C ALA A 8 -3.86 10.17 0.08
N ASN A 9 -4.61 9.59 -0.86
CA ASN A 9 -5.46 8.43 -0.59
C ASN A 9 -4.60 7.17 -0.61
N LEU A 10 -4.61 6.43 0.50
CA LEU A 10 -3.71 5.30 0.72
C LEU A 10 -3.86 4.19 -0.32
N MET A 11 -5.10 3.89 -0.69
CA MET A 11 -5.46 2.72 -1.50
C MET A 11 -5.99 3.11 -2.88
N PRO A 12 -5.80 2.23 -3.91
CA PRO A 12 -6.54 2.33 -5.15
C PRO A 12 -8.05 2.32 -4.91
N ALA A 13 -8.80 2.99 -5.77
CA ALA A 13 -10.26 2.96 -5.78
C ALA A 13 -10.76 2.23 -7.04
N GLY A 14 -11.87 1.51 -6.89
CA GLY A 14 -12.47 0.74 -7.99
C GLY A 14 -11.92 -0.69 -8.11
N PRO A 15 -12.38 -1.44 -9.13
CA PRO A 15 -11.95 -2.81 -9.36
C PRO A 15 -10.49 -2.87 -9.80
N SER A 16 -9.79 -3.96 -9.48
CA SER A 16 -8.37 -4.14 -9.80
C SER A 16 -8.10 -5.14 -10.93
N ASN A 17 -9.13 -5.70 -11.53
CA ASN A 17 -9.04 -6.67 -12.63
C ASN A 17 -9.01 -6.03 -14.04
N GLY A 18 -9.00 -4.70 -14.12
CA GLY A 18 -8.89 -3.96 -15.39
C GLY A 18 -7.45 -3.54 -15.72
N ASP A 19 -7.32 -2.74 -16.79
CA ASP A 19 -6.03 -2.24 -17.28
C ASP A 19 -5.41 -1.18 -16.36
N TYR A 20 -6.18 -0.60 -15.47
CA TYR A 20 -5.75 0.43 -14.54
C TYR A 20 -6.26 0.14 -13.13
N ALA A 21 -5.35 0.14 -12.16
CA ALA A 21 -5.62 0.23 -10.73
C ALA A 21 -4.57 1.15 -10.10
N GLY A 22 -5.02 2.24 -9.51
CA GLY A 22 -4.10 3.22 -8.90
C GLY A 22 -4.81 4.11 -7.89
N SER A 23 -4.04 4.53 -6.90
CA SER A 23 -4.48 5.52 -5.93
C SER A 23 -4.53 6.90 -6.55
N ALA A 24 -5.31 7.79 -5.93
CA ALA A 24 -5.48 9.16 -6.36
C ALA A 24 -5.15 10.15 -5.24
N VAL A 25 -4.91 11.39 -5.61
CA VAL A 25 -4.82 12.51 -4.69
C VAL A 25 -6.11 13.34 -4.79
N SER A 26 -6.77 13.55 -3.66
CA SER A 26 -7.97 14.39 -3.59
C SER A 26 -7.60 15.83 -3.23
N VAL A 27 -8.21 16.80 -3.92
CA VAL A 27 -8.15 18.22 -3.60
C VAL A 27 -9.50 18.63 -3.03
N ILE A 28 -9.50 19.15 -1.82
CA ILE A 28 -10.71 19.53 -1.09
C ILE A 28 -10.69 21.05 -0.89
N ASP A 29 -11.76 21.73 -1.26
CA ASP A 29 -12.01 23.12 -0.89
C ASP A 29 -12.41 23.17 0.59
N THR A 30 -11.66 23.94 1.39
CA THR A 30 -11.83 23.98 2.84
C THR A 30 -13.06 24.76 3.28
N ALA A 31 -13.55 25.70 2.49
CA ALA A 31 -14.74 26.47 2.80
C ALA A 31 -16.03 25.64 2.57
N THR A 32 -16.10 24.96 1.45
CA THR A 32 -17.27 24.14 1.08
C THR A 32 -17.16 22.68 1.59
N ARG A 33 -15.96 22.24 1.96
CA ARG A 33 -15.63 20.85 2.34
C ARG A 33 -15.90 19.85 1.22
N ALA A 34 -15.95 20.31 -0.01
CA ALA A 34 -16.21 19.47 -1.18
C ALA A 34 -14.90 19.04 -1.82
N VAL A 35 -14.86 17.81 -2.35
CA VAL A 35 -13.78 17.36 -3.24
C VAL A 35 -13.96 18.07 -4.57
N THR A 36 -12.99 18.92 -4.93
CA THR A 36 -13.00 19.73 -6.16
C THR A 36 -12.24 19.07 -7.30
N ALA A 37 -11.28 18.19 -6.97
CA ALA A 37 -10.54 17.39 -7.96
C ALA A 37 -10.07 16.07 -7.36
N THR A 38 -10.00 15.03 -8.21
CA THR A 38 -9.38 13.75 -7.92
C THR A 38 -8.34 13.48 -8.99
N LEU A 39 -7.07 13.50 -8.61
CA LEU A 39 -5.92 13.34 -9.51
C LEU A 39 -5.49 11.88 -9.48
N ALA A 40 -5.79 11.14 -10.55
CA ALA A 40 -5.32 9.77 -10.72
C ALA A 40 -3.80 9.76 -10.91
N LEU A 41 -3.11 8.90 -10.15
CA LEU A 41 -1.66 8.69 -10.30
C LEU A 41 -1.38 7.58 -11.33
N PRO A 42 -0.12 7.38 -11.76
CA PRO A 42 0.21 6.30 -12.67
C PRO A 42 -0.30 4.93 -12.22
N ASN A 43 -0.62 4.07 -13.18
CA ASN A 43 -1.09 2.71 -12.93
C ASN A 43 -0.16 1.95 -11.96
N GLY A 44 -0.72 1.31 -10.94
CA GLY A 44 0.03 0.63 -9.89
C GLY A 44 0.42 1.52 -8.70
N SER A 45 0.09 2.83 -8.72
CA SER A 45 0.33 3.70 -7.57
C SER A 45 -0.52 3.26 -6.38
N ASN A 46 0.14 2.99 -5.25
CA ASN A 46 -0.54 2.61 -4.01
C ASN A 46 0.29 3.03 -2.79
N GLY A 47 -0.27 2.87 -1.59
CA GLY A 47 0.45 3.18 -0.38
C GLY A 47 0.88 4.65 -0.27
N LEU A 48 0.07 5.60 -0.73
CA LEU A 48 0.33 7.03 -0.59
C LEU A 48 0.39 7.40 0.88
N ARG A 49 1.50 8.00 1.34
CA ARG A 49 1.71 8.22 2.78
C ARG A 49 2.14 9.63 3.16
N GLY A 50 2.95 10.26 2.35
CA GLY A 50 3.46 11.61 2.61
C GLY A 50 2.95 12.59 1.58
N VAL A 51 2.61 13.80 2.02
CA VAL A 51 2.33 14.94 1.16
C VAL A 51 2.97 16.19 1.75
N CYS A 52 3.62 16.98 0.92
CA CYS A 52 4.23 18.27 1.27
C CYS A 52 3.92 19.30 0.19
N ILE A 53 3.58 20.51 0.60
CA ILE A 53 3.47 21.67 -0.28
C ILE A 53 4.82 22.38 -0.28
N SER A 54 5.30 22.80 -1.45
CA SER A 54 6.51 23.63 -1.54
C SER A 54 6.32 24.98 -0.84
N PRO A 55 7.39 25.60 -0.32
CA PRO A 55 7.27 26.87 0.43
C PRO A 55 6.64 28.01 -0.37
N ASP A 56 6.82 28.03 -1.70
CA ASP A 56 6.21 28.96 -2.64
C ASP A 56 4.73 28.65 -2.95
N GLY A 57 4.22 27.52 -2.44
CA GLY A 57 2.85 27.05 -2.69
C GLY A 57 2.60 26.52 -4.09
N ALA A 58 3.61 26.49 -4.97
CA ALA A 58 3.42 26.17 -6.39
C ALA A 58 3.25 24.67 -6.67
N PHE A 59 3.87 23.81 -5.85
CA PHE A 59 3.87 22.36 -6.07
C PHE A 59 3.53 21.58 -4.81
N ALA A 60 2.91 20.42 -5.01
CA ALA A 60 2.78 19.39 -3.99
C ALA A 60 3.60 18.15 -4.40
N TYR A 61 4.20 17.51 -3.40
CA TYR A 61 5.00 16.29 -3.54
C TYR A 61 4.34 15.17 -2.76
N VAL A 62 4.11 14.04 -3.41
CA VAL A 62 3.42 12.88 -2.80
C VAL A 62 4.31 11.65 -2.91
N THR A 63 4.60 11.00 -1.77
CA THR A 63 5.36 9.75 -1.73
C THR A 63 4.43 8.55 -1.82
N HIS A 64 4.81 7.56 -2.65
CA HIS A 64 4.02 6.35 -2.82
C HIS A 64 4.86 5.19 -3.36
N ILE A 65 4.25 4.02 -3.44
CA ILE A 65 4.77 2.87 -4.17
C ILE A 65 4.17 2.92 -5.57
N LEU A 66 4.97 2.60 -6.58
CA LEU A 66 4.54 2.38 -7.95
C LEU A 66 4.76 0.91 -8.30
N ALA A 67 3.71 0.10 -8.10
CA ALA A 67 3.72 -1.34 -8.25
C ALA A 67 3.70 -1.76 -9.72
N ARG A 68 4.45 -2.79 -10.07
CA ARG A 68 4.46 -3.43 -11.41
C ARG A 68 3.59 -4.69 -11.40
N TYR A 69 2.40 -4.57 -10.84
CA TYR A 69 1.50 -5.70 -10.52
C TYR A 69 1.03 -6.47 -11.77
N GLN A 70 1.02 -5.84 -12.95
CA GLN A 70 0.62 -6.48 -14.20
C GLN A 70 1.72 -7.37 -14.82
N MET A 71 2.91 -7.42 -14.21
CA MET A 71 4.02 -8.24 -14.68
C MET A 71 4.18 -9.49 -13.81
N PRO A 72 4.34 -10.69 -14.40
CA PRO A 72 4.66 -11.90 -13.63
C PRO A 72 5.96 -11.74 -12.83
N THR A 73 6.00 -12.30 -11.62
CA THR A 73 7.15 -12.16 -10.70
C THR A 73 8.46 -12.72 -11.26
N THR A 74 8.41 -13.68 -12.17
CA THR A 74 9.61 -14.22 -12.87
C THR A 74 10.38 -13.18 -13.67
N GLN A 75 9.76 -12.07 -14.06
CA GLN A 75 10.41 -10.98 -14.79
C GLN A 75 10.94 -9.89 -13.86
N LEU A 76 10.77 -10.06 -12.54
CA LEU A 76 10.93 -9.04 -11.52
C LEU A 76 12.11 -9.33 -10.56
N GLU A 77 13.01 -10.23 -10.93
CA GLU A 77 14.12 -10.70 -10.07
C GLU A 77 15.02 -9.59 -9.51
N ARG A 78 14.96 -8.39 -10.07
CA ARG A 78 15.72 -7.23 -9.60
C ARG A 78 14.86 -6.15 -8.96
N GLY A 79 13.82 -6.55 -8.24
CA GLY A 79 13.04 -5.62 -7.42
C GLY A 79 11.94 -4.84 -8.14
N TRP A 80 11.67 -5.10 -9.38
CA TRP A 80 10.69 -4.39 -10.19
C TRP A 80 9.23 -4.60 -9.77
N MET A 81 8.95 -5.47 -8.82
CA MET A 81 7.59 -5.64 -8.28
C MET A 81 7.05 -4.34 -7.71
N ASN A 82 7.82 -3.73 -6.81
CA ASN A 82 7.48 -2.45 -6.22
C ASN A 82 8.62 -1.47 -6.43
N THR A 83 8.39 -0.46 -7.25
CA THR A 83 9.26 0.72 -7.30
C THR A 83 8.71 1.78 -6.35
N ASN A 84 9.60 2.67 -5.89
CA ASN A 84 9.27 3.68 -4.89
C ASN A 84 9.32 5.06 -5.56
N ALA A 85 8.31 5.88 -5.36
CA ALA A 85 8.07 7.02 -6.21
C ALA A 85 7.76 8.33 -5.45
N LEU A 86 8.03 9.42 -6.11
CA LEU A 86 7.63 10.77 -5.74
C LEU A 86 6.85 11.40 -6.90
N THR A 87 5.58 11.69 -6.67
CA THR A 87 4.74 12.40 -7.63
C THR A 87 4.80 13.90 -7.37
N VAL A 88 4.92 14.67 -8.45
CA VAL A 88 4.90 16.14 -8.47
C VAL A 88 3.58 16.61 -9.04
N ILE A 89 2.88 17.47 -8.31
CA ILE A 89 1.59 18.05 -8.68
C ILE A 89 1.73 19.57 -8.74
N ASP A 90 1.28 20.19 -9.81
CA ASP A 90 1.08 21.63 -9.91
C ASP A 90 -0.18 22.01 -9.13
N THR A 91 -0.03 22.80 -8.08
CA THR A 91 -1.15 23.15 -7.21
C THR A 91 -2.08 24.18 -7.83
N ALA A 92 -1.60 25.04 -8.72
CA ALA A 92 -2.40 26.04 -9.39
C ALA A 92 -3.25 25.41 -10.49
N ALA A 93 -2.63 24.59 -11.34
CA ALA A 93 -3.32 23.84 -12.38
C ALA A 93 -4.18 22.71 -11.82
N GLY A 94 -3.92 22.23 -10.59
CA GLY A 94 -4.56 21.03 -10.04
C GLY A 94 -4.28 19.81 -10.91
N ALA A 95 -3.05 19.65 -11.40
CA ALA A 95 -2.67 18.65 -12.37
C ALA A 95 -1.37 17.91 -12.00
N LEU A 96 -1.25 16.68 -12.44
CA LEU A 96 -0.03 15.91 -12.35
C LEU A 96 1.04 16.50 -13.27
N VAL A 97 2.22 16.83 -12.71
CA VAL A 97 3.39 17.20 -13.52
C VAL A 97 4.08 15.93 -14.02
N ASN A 98 4.52 15.07 -13.10
CA ASN A 98 5.06 13.75 -13.40
C ASN A 98 5.31 12.94 -12.10
N THR A 99 5.72 11.69 -12.27
CA THR A 99 6.14 10.79 -11.20
C THR A 99 7.57 10.33 -11.46
N VAL A 100 8.47 10.50 -10.49
CA VAL A 100 9.87 10.09 -10.58
C VAL A 100 10.16 8.93 -9.62
N LEU A 101 11.03 8.00 -10.03
CA LEU A 101 11.44 6.89 -9.19
C LEU A 101 12.51 7.32 -8.19
N LEU A 102 12.34 6.87 -6.94
CA LEU A 102 13.25 7.12 -5.83
C LEU A 102 14.32 6.03 -5.68
N ASP A 103 14.19 4.95 -6.42
CA ASP A 103 15.13 3.83 -6.41
C ASP A 103 16.36 4.12 -7.28
N ASP A 104 17.46 3.42 -7.00
CA ASP A 104 18.59 3.28 -7.91
C ASP A 104 18.48 1.94 -8.62
N VAL A 105 19.27 1.73 -9.68
CA VAL A 105 19.23 0.49 -10.49
C VAL A 105 19.50 -0.76 -9.66
N ASP A 106 20.40 -0.66 -8.67
CA ASP A 106 20.85 -1.80 -7.85
C ASP A 106 20.34 -1.77 -6.42
N MET A 107 19.66 -0.69 -6.01
CA MET A 107 19.30 -0.49 -4.61
C MET A 107 17.96 0.23 -4.48
N GLY A 108 16.98 -0.46 -3.95
CA GLY A 108 15.67 0.11 -3.65
C GLY A 108 15.73 1.21 -2.60
N ALA A 109 14.74 2.09 -2.65
CA ALA A 109 14.49 3.17 -1.68
C ALA A 109 13.13 2.92 -0.99
N ALA A 110 12.97 1.72 -0.44
CA ALA A 110 11.69 1.13 -0.10
C ALA A 110 10.84 1.88 0.91
N ASN A 111 9.54 1.85 0.65
CA ASN A 111 8.50 2.38 1.52
C ASN A 111 8.69 3.85 1.86
N PRO A 112 8.69 4.76 0.87
CA PRO A 112 8.79 6.18 1.11
C PRO A 112 7.57 6.66 1.94
N ARG A 113 7.81 7.52 2.94
CA ARG A 113 6.80 8.03 3.86
C ARG A 113 6.85 9.55 3.95
N GLY A 114 7.47 10.08 4.99
CA GLY A 114 7.54 11.52 5.19
C GLY A 114 8.26 12.21 4.03
N VAL A 115 7.71 13.34 3.60
CA VAL A 115 8.29 14.24 2.63
C VAL A 115 8.16 15.67 3.13
N VAL A 116 9.25 16.45 3.06
CA VAL A 116 9.26 17.88 3.42
C VAL A 116 10.16 18.65 2.46
N CYS A 117 9.89 19.94 2.29
CA CYS A 117 10.81 20.86 1.63
C CYS A 117 11.62 21.62 2.67
N THR A 118 12.87 21.97 2.33
CA THR A 118 13.60 22.99 3.11
C THR A 118 12.89 24.35 3.04
N PRO A 119 12.98 25.20 4.08
CA PRO A 119 12.27 26.48 4.12
C PRO A 119 12.62 27.44 2.97
N ASP A 120 13.84 27.34 2.45
CA ASP A 120 14.30 28.08 1.26
C ASP A 120 13.82 27.48 -0.07
N GLY A 121 13.15 26.32 -0.01
CA GLY A 121 12.67 25.60 -1.19
C GLY A 121 13.75 24.95 -2.04
N ALA A 122 15.01 24.92 -1.57
CA ALA A 122 16.12 24.38 -2.36
C ALA A 122 16.08 22.85 -2.48
N SER A 123 15.63 22.14 -1.44
CA SER A 123 15.64 20.67 -1.39
C SER A 123 14.29 20.09 -1.03
N ILE A 124 14.03 18.88 -1.59
CA ILE A 124 12.97 17.97 -1.18
C ILE A 124 13.63 16.82 -0.40
N LEU A 125 13.14 16.55 0.79
CA LEU A 125 13.63 15.49 1.66
C LEU A 125 12.58 14.39 1.75
N VAL A 126 12.98 13.11 1.54
CA VAL A 126 12.09 11.94 1.59
C VAL A 126 12.64 10.90 2.54
N ALA A 127 11.83 10.44 3.49
CA ALA A 127 12.15 9.33 4.36
C ALA A 127 11.80 7.99 3.73
N HIS A 128 12.77 7.05 3.67
CA HIS A 128 12.58 5.69 3.20
C HIS A 128 12.51 4.74 4.40
N ALA A 129 11.28 4.42 4.82
CA ALA A 129 11.07 3.66 6.06
C ALA A 129 11.58 2.22 5.98
N GLY A 130 11.56 1.62 4.79
CA GLY A 130 12.02 0.23 4.58
C GLY A 130 13.54 0.11 4.46
N THR A 131 14.22 1.12 3.94
CA THR A 131 15.68 1.09 3.75
C THR A 131 16.44 1.93 4.76
N HIS A 132 15.75 2.57 5.72
CA HIS A 132 16.34 3.34 6.82
C HIS A 132 17.23 4.49 6.35
N GLU A 133 16.72 5.28 5.41
CA GLU A 133 17.45 6.34 4.73
C GLU A 133 16.63 7.60 4.56
N ILE A 134 17.32 8.69 4.20
CA ILE A 134 16.71 9.91 3.69
C ILE A 134 17.29 10.20 2.31
N SER A 135 16.43 10.50 1.33
CA SER A 135 16.82 11.15 0.09
C SER A 135 16.80 12.68 0.26
N VAL A 136 17.82 13.34 -0.29
CA VAL A 136 17.89 14.80 -0.45
C VAL A 136 17.93 15.07 -1.94
N ILE A 137 16.89 15.72 -2.49
CA ILE A 137 16.69 15.95 -3.91
C ILE A 137 16.80 17.47 -4.17
N ASP A 138 17.63 17.86 -5.14
CA ASP A 138 17.72 19.24 -5.62
C ASP A 138 16.41 19.60 -6.37
N ARG A 139 15.59 20.43 -5.73
CA ARG A 139 14.26 20.78 -6.25
C ARG A 139 14.35 21.54 -7.57
N ALA A 140 15.25 22.51 -7.68
CA ALA A 140 15.37 23.33 -8.89
C ALA A 140 15.77 22.50 -10.10
N LYS A 141 16.77 21.63 -9.94
CA LYS A 141 17.21 20.72 -11.03
C LYS A 141 16.18 19.65 -11.36
N LEU A 142 15.42 19.18 -10.38
CA LEU A 142 14.30 18.26 -10.65
C LEU A 142 13.28 18.91 -11.57
N HIS A 143 12.80 20.11 -11.22
CA HIS A 143 11.84 20.84 -12.05
C HIS A 143 12.38 21.21 -13.43
N GLU A 144 13.66 21.64 -13.52
CA GLU A 144 14.33 21.89 -14.80
C GLU A 144 14.33 20.64 -15.67
N ARG A 145 14.70 19.48 -15.12
CA ARG A 145 14.73 18.20 -15.85
C ARG A 145 13.35 17.77 -16.30
N LEU A 146 12.33 17.91 -15.46
CA LEU A 146 10.94 17.65 -15.82
C LEU A 146 10.43 18.57 -16.93
N ALA A 147 10.78 19.85 -16.88
CA ALA A 147 10.40 20.83 -17.92
C ALA A 147 11.05 20.48 -19.27
N LYS A 148 12.32 20.09 -19.29
CA LYS A 148 13.03 19.64 -20.52
C LYS A 148 12.33 18.44 -21.16
N VAL A 149 11.99 17.41 -20.37
CA VAL A 149 11.25 16.25 -20.90
C VAL A 149 9.88 16.66 -21.42
N ALA A 150 9.17 17.54 -20.72
CA ALA A 150 7.88 18.06 -21.17
C ALA A 150 7.99 18.84 -22.50
N ALA A 151 9.14 19.47 -22.77
CA ALA A 151 9.47 20.14 -24.04
C ALA A 151 9.94 19.16 -25.14
N GLY A 152 10.01 17.84 -24.87
CA GLY A 152 10.46 16.82 -25.81
C GLY A 152 11.98 16.65 -25.88
N GLU A 153 12.73 17.18 -24.90
CA GLU A 153 14.17 16.96 -24.82
C GLU A 153 14.47 15.62 -24.15
N ARG A 154 15.41 14.87 -24.71
CA ARG A 154 15.95 13.67 -24.04
C ARG A 154 16.88 14.09 -22.89
N VAL A 155 16.57 13.65 -21.68
CA VAL A 155 17.33 14.00 -20.46
C VAL A 155 18.13 12.87 -19.87
N THR A 156 17.76 11.62 -20.22
CA THR A 156 18.49 10.38 -19.88
C THR A 156 18.43 9.43 -21.08
N GLU A 157 19.10 8.28 -20.99
CA GLU A 157 18.99 7.24 -22.01
C GLU A 157 17.56 6.66 -22.13
N VAL A 158 16.78 6.73 -21.04
CA VAL A 158 15.40 6.23 -20.98
C VAL A 158 14.40 7.34 -21.29
N SER A 159 14.53 8.49 -20.63
CA SER A 159 13.51 9.55 -20.68
C SER A 159 13.71 10.51 -21.85
N ALA A 160 12.88 10.37 -22.89
CA ALA A 160 12.76 11.27 -24.03
C ALA A 160 11.40 11.98 -24.09
N LYS A 161 10.42 11.51 -23.35
CA LYS A 161 9.05 12.06 -23.25
C LYS A 161 8.50 11.85 -21.83
N PRO A 162 7.46 12.59 -21.41
CA PRO A 162 6.93 12.53 -20.05
C PRO A 162 6.52 11.12 -19.59
N GLU A 163 6.00 10.28 -20.48
CA GLU A 163 5.54 8.92 -20.17
C GLU A 163 6.67 7.96 -19.81
N ASP A 164 7.92 8.27 -20.20
CA ASP A 164 9.07 7.45 -19.89
C ASP A 164 9.54 7.62 -18.45
N VAL A 165 9.33 8.81 -17.85
CA VAL A 165 9.86 9.20 -16.54
C VAL A 165 9.47 8.25 -15.40
N PRO A 166 8.22 7.75 -15.30
CA PRO A 166 7.84 6.80 -14.26
C PRO A 166 8.50 5.41 -14.39
N ASN A 167 9.28 5.18 -15.45
CA ASN A 167 10.01 3.94 -15.71
C ASN A 167 11.54 4.12 -15.71
N ASP A 168 12.02 5.30 -15.35
CA ASP A 168 13.43 5.66 -15.43
C ASP A 168 14.11 5.69 -14.05
N LEU A 169 14.82 4.63 -13.71
CA LEU A 169 15.61 4.54 -12.47
C LEU A 169 16.82 5.49 -12.46
N SER A 170 17.23 6.02 -13.62
CA SER A 170 18.34 6.97 -13.74
C SER A 170 17.92 8.43 -13.65
N PHE A 171 16.61 8.73 -13.61
CA PHE A 171 16.09 10.09 -13.69
C PHE A 171 16.62 11.01 -12.59
N LEU A 172 16.83 10.51 -11.37
CA LEU A 172 17.34 11.27 -10.24
C LEU A 172 18.87 11.21 -10.07
N VAL A 173 19.60 10.52 -10.95
CA VAL A 173 21.07 10.51 -10.93
C VAL A 173 21.59 11.94 -11.05
N THR A 174 22.58 12.30 -10.21
CA THR A 174 23.14 13.63 -10.02
C THR A 174 22.24 14.70 -9.36
N LEU A 175 20.95 14.42 -9.24
CA LEU A 175 19.98 15.34 -8.57
C LEU A 175 19.70 14.96 -7.13
N ARG A 176 20.01 13.73 -6.74
CA ARG A 176 19.69 13.16 -5.44
C ARG A 176 20.92 12.58 -4.77
N ARG A 177 20.98 12.68 -3.45
CA ARG A 177 21.85 11.89 -2.59
C ARG A 177 21.02 11.13 -1.55
N ARG A 178 21.45 9.94 -1.18
CA ARG A 178 20.83 9.11 -0.13
C ARG A 178 21.73 9.12 1.10
N ILE A 179 21.12 9.25 2.26
CA ILE A 179 21.82 9.33 3.55
C ILE A 179 21.30 8.19 4.43
N LYS A 180 22.15 7.21 4.72
CA LYS A 180 21.84 6.10 5.62
C LYS A 180 21.72 6.60 7.06
N LEU A 181 20.69 6.15 7.77
CA LEU A 181 20.48 6.44 9.18
C LEU A 181 20.96 5.26 10.06
N ALA A 182 21.33 5.55 11.29
CA ALA A 182 21.78 4.52 12.22
C ALA A 182 20.64 3.71 12.84
N GLY A 183 19.41 4.30 12.92
CA GLY A 183 18.22 3.64 13.41
C GLY A 183 17.32 3.10 12.31
N ASN A 184 16.12 2.64 12.67
CA ASN A 184 15.23 1.90 11.80
C ASN A 184 13.88 2.58 11.62
N GLY A 185 13.38 2.57 10.39
CA GLY A 185 12.03 2.97 10.03
C GLY A 185 11.76 4.47 10.15
N PRO A 186 12.52 5.37 9.48
CA PRO A 186 12.20 6.79 9.46
C PRO A 186 10.83 7.02 8.81
N ARG A 187 9.94 7.74 9.52
CA ARG A 187 8.57 7.98 9.05
C ARG A 187 8.23 9.46 8.96
N GLY A 188 8.47 10.22 10.01
CA GLY A 188 8.27 11.67 10.04
C GLY A 188 9.57 12.43 9.81
N LEU A 189 9.50 13.55 9.09
CA LEU A 189 10.61 14.46 8.86
C LEU A 189 10.24 15.88 9.29
N TRP A 190 11.23 16.59 9.81
CA TRP A 190 11.19 18.04 9.99
C TRP A 190 12.56 18.63 9.67
N THR A 191 12.63 19.87 9.18
CA THR A 191 13.88 20.54 8.84
C THR A 191 13.82 22.04 9.12
N ASP A 192 14.95 22.61 9.57
CA ASP A 192 15.18 24.04 9.69
C ASP A 192 15.91 24.64 8.47
N GLY A 193 16.25 23.79 7.49
CA GLY A 193 17.02 24.14 6.30
C GLY A 193 18.50 23.77 6.41
N ALA A 194 19.09 23.76 7.61
CA ALA A 194 20.48 23.34 7.86
C ALA A 194 20.55 21.87 8.29
N LYS A 195 19.57 21.43 9.04
CA LYS A 195 19.45 20.06 9.57
C LYS A 195 18.11 19.48 9.22
N VAL A 196 18.05 18.13 9.23
CA VAL A 196 16.80 17.38 9.19
C VAL A 196 16.74 16.43 10.39
N TRP A 197 15.58 16.39 11.02
CA TRP A 197 15.22 15.43 12.07
C TRP A 197 14.31 14.38 11.47
N ALA A 198 14.70 13.09 11.65
CA ALA A 198 13.91 11.95 11.19
C ALA A 198 13.47 11.11 12.38
N ALA A 199 12.17 10.99 12.59
CA ALA A 199 11.58 10.13 13.61
C ALA A 199 11.69 8.66 13.17
N GLN A 200 12.52 7.88 13.88
CA GLN A 200 12.79 6.48 13.61
C GLN A 200 11.88 5.60 14.46
N TYR A 201 10.87 5.01 13.81
CA TYR A 201 9.77 4.34 14.48
C TYR A 201 10.16 3.07 15.24
N PHE A 202 11.17 2.32 14.77
CA PHE A 202 11.56 1.04 15.39
C PHE A 202 12.69 1.14 16.40
N THR A 203 13.38 2.26 16.43
CA THR A 203 14.49 2.51 17.38
C THR A 203 14.19 3.60 18.40
N ASP A 204 12.97 4.16 18.36
CA ASP A 204 12.43 5.15 19.29
C ASP A 204 13.39 6.33 19.51
N ASP A 205 13.88 6.90 18.40
CA ASP A 205 14.81 8.03 18.41
C ASP A 205 14.53 9.02 17.27
N LEU A 206 15.18 10.18 17.35
CA LEU A 206 15.29 11.14 16.26
C LEU A 206 16.73 11.12 15.74
N ALA A 207 16.91 10.72 14.48
CA ALA A 207 18.15 10.96 13.77
C ALA A 207 18.25 12.43 13.38
N VAL A 208 19.41 13.04 13.63
CA VAL A 208 19.72 14.42 13.23
C VAL A 208 20.80 14.39 12.16
N VAL A 209 20.52 14.95 10.97
CA VAL A 209 21.43 14.97 9.83
C VAL A 209 21.70 16.39 9.39
N GLU A 210 22.98 16.78 9.23
CA GLU A 210 23.37 18.05 8.66
C GLU A 210 23.32 18.00 7.13
N LEU A 211 22.54 18.90 6.53
CA LEU A 211 22.30 18.90 5.08
C LEU A 211 23.52 19.40 4.29
N ALA A 212 24.31 20.32 4.87
CA ALA A 212 25.51 20.88 4.22
C ALA A 212 26.77 20.04 4.36
N SER A 213 26.72 18.89 5.08
CA SER A 213 27.89 18.05 5.29
C SER A 213 28.38 17.45 3.98
N ALA A 214 29.66 17.68 3.65
CA ALA A 214 30.34 17.04 2.52
C ALA A 214 30.52 15.52 2.71
N ASN A 215 30.38 15.02 3.96
CA ASN A 215 30.40 13.61 4.27
C ASN A 215 28.97 13.14 4.68
N PRO A 216 28.18 12.64 3.72
CA PRO A 216 26.80 12.24 3.96
C PRO A 216 26.66 11.04 4.94
N ALA A 217 27.75 10.34 5.25
CA ALA A 217 27.75 9.18 6.15
C ALA A 217 27.69 9.54 7.64
N ARG A 218 27.71 10.81 8.01
CA ARG A 218 27.61 11.23 9.43
C ARG A 218 26.23 11.80 9.73
N THR A 219 25.38 10.99 10.36
CA THR A 219 24.35 11.49 11.27
C THR A 219 25.03 12.44 12.26
N ALA A 220 24.62 13.72 12.28
CA ALA A 220 25.19 14.73 13.17
C ALA A 220 24.89 14.40 14.64
N GLY A 221 23.86 13.60 14.90
CA GLY A 221 23.47 13.18 16.24
C GLY A 221 22.25 12.25 16.23
N ARG A 222 21.99 11.71 17.41
CA ARG A 222 20.81 10.91 17.73
C ARG A 222 20.23 11.43 19.04
N ILE A 223 18.93 11.65 19.07
CA ILE A 223 18.19 12.00 20.28
C ILE A 223 17.34 10.80 20.65
N GLU A 224 17.68 10.14 21.74
CA GLU A 224 16.91 9.02 22.26
C GLU A 224 15.61 9.53 22.91
N LEU A 225 14.49 8.91 22.56
CA LEU A 225 13.16 9.23 23.09
C LEU A 225 12.76 8.29 24.24
N GLY A 226 13.65 7.37 24.60
CA GLY A 226 13.43 6.27 25.52
C GLY A 226 13.35 4.96 24.73
N SER A 227 14.06 3.93 25.18
CA SER A 227 14.02 2.62 24.54
C SER A 227 13.44 1.59 25.50
N ALA A 228 12.36 0.92 25.08
CA ALA A 228 11.99 -0.35 25.65
C ALA A 228 12.67 -1.48 24.84
N PRO A 229 13.04 -2.62 25.46
CA PRO A 229 13.48 -3.79 24.72
C PRO A 229 12.40 -4.19 23.69
N LEU A 230 12.83 -4.56 22.48
CA LEU A 230 11.91 -5.05 21.47
C LEU A 230 11.25 -6.34 21.96
N THR A 231 9.93 -6.35 22.08
CA THR A 231 9.19 -7.59 22.30
C THR A 231 9.28 -8.48 21.04
N PRO A 232 8.98 -9.79 21.14
CA PRO A 232 8.89 -10.65 19.95
C PRO A 232 7.97 -10.11 18.86
N GLU A 233 6.80 -9.57 19.24
CA GLU A 233 5.83 -8.96 18.33
C GLU A 233 6.41 -7.71 17.64
N ARG A 234 7.09 -6.86 18.41
CA ARG A 234 7.73 -5.66 17.89
C ARG A 234 8.90 -5.98 16.95
N THR A 235 9.63 -7.04 17.25
CA THR A 235 10.68 -7.58 16.38
C THR A 235 10.08 -8.05 15.06
N GLY A 236 8.98 -8.80 15.11
CA GLY A 236 8.24 -9.24 13.93
C GLY A 236 7.68 -8.08 13.12
N GLU A 237 7.12 -7.06 13.78
CA GLU A 237 6.65 -5.85 13.11
C GLU A 237 7.80 -5.15 12.38
N ARG A 238 8.97 -5.01 13.03
CA ARG A 238 10.15 -4.44 12.39
C ARG A 238 10.53 -5.24 11.14
N ASN A 239 10.67 -6.56 11.26
CA ASN A 239 11.04 -7.44 10.15
C ASN A 239 10.02 -7.37 8.99
N PHE A 240 8.73 -7.25 9.30
CA PHE A 240 7.66 -7.09 8.32
C PHE A 240 7.80 -5.79 7.51
N HIS A 241 8.40 -4.74 8.10
CA HIS A 241 8.60 -3.43 7.49
C HIS A 241 10.01 -3.21 6.92
N ASP A 242 10.94 -4.11 7.19
CA ASP A 242 12.35 -3.96 6.85
C ASP A 242 12.66 -4.49 5.45
N ALA A 243 12.96 -3.59 4.54
CA ALA A 243 13.35 -3.95 3.18
C ALA A 243 14.79 -4.47 3.08
N ALA A 244 15.62 -4.32 4.12
CA ALA A 244 16.95 -4.94 4.16
C ALA A 244 16.87 -6.48 4.15
N LEU A 245 15.72 -7.06 4.46
CA LEU A 245 15.45 -8.50 4.32
C LEU A 245 15.16 -8.94 2.88
N CYS A 246 14.88 -8.00 1.99
CA CYS A 246 14.59 -8.24 0.57
C CYS A 246 15.86 -8.12 -0.27
N PHE A 247 15.94 -8.91 -1.34
CA PHE A 247 16.97 -8.76 -2.35
C PHE A 247 17.01 -7.32 -2.87
N GLN A 248 18.18 -6.70 -2.90
CA GLN A 248 18.42 -5.31 -3.32
C GLN A 248 17.49 -4.27 -2.66
N HIS A 249 16.82 -4.60 -1.58
CA HIS A 249 16.05 -3.68 -0.70
C HIS A 249 14.90 -2.93 -1.39
N TRP A 250 14.28 -3.50 -2.41
CA TRP A 250 13.23 -2.83 -3.17
C TRP A 250 11.90 -2.72 -2.43
N GLN A 251 11.61 -3.68 -1.58
CA GLN A 251 10.31 -3.82 -0.92
C GLN A 251 10.44 -4.52 0.42
N SER A 252 9.38 -4.51 1.21
CA SER A 252 9.17 -5.37 2.37
C SER A 252 7.74 -5.92 2.33
N CYS A 253 7.34 -6.74 3.30
CA CYS A 253 5.98 -7.29 3.34
C CYS A 253 4.91 -6.18 3.33
N VAL A 254 5.20 -5.04 4.01
CA VAL A 254 4.27 -3.91 4.07
C VAL A 254 4.07 -3.19 2.73
N SER A 255 4.90 -3.48 1.72
CA SER A 255 4.74 -2.87 0.38
C SER A 255 3.47 -3.36 -0.32
N CYS A 256 3.18 -4.67 -0.23
CA CYS A 256 1.93 -5.26 -0.72
C CYS A 256 0.85 -5.37 0.38
N HIS A 257 1.26 -5.40 1.66
CA HIS A 257 0.35 -5.54 2.80
C HIS A 257 0.41 -4.32 3.72
N PRO A 258 -0.03 -3.12 3.28
CA PRO A 258 -0.01 -1.90 4.09
C PRO A 258 -0.84 -2.10 5.36
N GLY A 259 -0.19 -1.85 6.53
CA GLY A 259 -0.80 -2.10 7.84
C GLY A 259 -1.13 -3.58 8.09
N ALA A 260 -0.43 -4.50 7.46
CA ALA A 260 -0.69 -5.93 7.43
C ALA A 260 -2.10 -6.27 6.86
N ARG A 261 -2.60 -5.46 5.92
CA ARG A 261 -3.87 -5.68 5.20
C ARG A 261 -3.59 -5.91 3.71
N ALA A 262 -4.27 -5.22 2.82
CA ALA A 262 -4.18 -5.39 1.38
C ALA A 262 -3.79 -4.07 0.70
N ASP A 263 -3.14 -4.14 -0.46
CA ASP A 263 -2.84 -2.98 -1.31
C ASP A 263 -3.90 -2.72 -2.39
N GLY A 264 -4.89 -3.61 -2.51
CA GLY A 264 -5.96 -3.50 -3.50
C GLY A 264 -5.51 -3.78 -4.94
N LEU A 265 -4.37 -4.44 -5.14
CA LEU A 265 -3.85 -4.80 -6.45
C LEU A 265 -3.89 -6.31 -6.70
N ASN A 266 -3.86 -6.69 -7.97
CA ASN A 266 -3.83 -8.08 -8.41
C ASN A 266 -2.41 -8.50 -8.80
N TRP A 267 -1.85 -9.46 -8.09
CA TRP A 267 -0.50 -9.95 -8.34
C TRP A 267 -0.50 -11.36 -8.90
N ASP A 268 0.29 -11.57 -9.96
CA ASP A 268 0.62 -12.90 -10.45
C ASP A 268 1.88 -13.42 -9.74
N LEU A 269 1.68 -14.09 -8.62
CA LEU A 269 2.75 -14.62 -7.77
C LEU A 269 3.13 -16.06 -8.13
N LEU A 270 2.60 -16.61 -9.24
CA LEU A 270 2.90 -17.94 -9.77
C LEU A 270 2.60 -19.12 -8.82
N ASN A 271 1.84 -18.90 -7.76
CA ASN A 271 1.50 -19.95 -6.80
C ASN A 271 0.62 -21.07 -7.42
N ASP A 272 -0.10 -20.73 -8.48
CA ASP A 272 -1.12 -21.54 -9.16
C ASP A 272 -1.01 -21.47 -10.69
N GLY A 273 0.14 -21.02 -11.21
CA GLY A 273 0.46 -20.89 -12.63
C GLY A 273 0.64 -19.43 -13.09
N ILE A 274 1.16 -19.24 -14.28
CA ILE A 274 1.37 -17.94 -14.90
C ILE A 274 0.07 -17.40 -15.50
N GLY A 275 -0.10 -16.07 -15.49
CA GLY A 275 -1.25 -15.37 -16.09
C GLY A 275 -2.51 -15.44 -15.22
N ASN A 276 -2.34 -15.64 -13.94
CA ASN A 276 -3.41 -15.93 -12.98
C ASN A 276 -3.38 -14.96 -11.77
N PRO A 277 -3.47 -13.64 -11.98
CA PRO A 277 -3.33 -12.66 -10.92
C PRO A 277 -4.47 -12.75 -9.91
N LYS A 278 -4.13 -12.57 -8.62
CA LYS A 278 -5.04 -12.59 -7.49
C LYS A 278 -4.96 -11.29 -6.71
N ASN A 279 -6.11 -10.84 -6.21
CA ASN A 279 -6.16 -9.72 -5.29
C ASN A 279 -5.42 -10.03 -3.99
N THR A 280 -4.68 -9.04 -3.48
CA THR A 280 -3.94 -9.17 -2.22
C THR A 280 -4.89 -9.39 -1.06
N LYS A 281 -4.75 -10.50 -0.33
CA LYS A 281 -5.53 -10.77 0.89
C LYS A 281 -4.99 -10.02 2.10
N SER A 282 -5.87 -9.61 2.99
CA SER A 282 -5.50 -9.13 4.33
C SER A 282 -4.78 -10.24 5.10
N MET A 283 -3.75 -9.86 5.87
CA MET A 283 -3.04 -10.76 6.78
C MET A 283 -3.65 -10.80 8.19
N LEU A 284 -4.66 -9.95 8.46
CA LEU A 284 -5.40 -10.02 9.72
C LEU A 284 -6.05 -11.39 9.86
N LEU A 285 -5.86 -12.01 11.02
CA LEU A 285 -6.38 -13.36 11.35
C LEU A 285 -5.87 -14.48 10.44
N SER A 286 -4.91 -14.26 9.53
CA SER A 286 -4.42 -15.26 8.58
C SER A 286 -3.96 -16.57 9.25
N HIS A 287 -3.39 -16.50 10.46
CA HIS A 287 -2.97 -17.67 11.24
C HIS A 287 -4.14 -18.41 11.94
N GLN A 288 -5.34 -17.84 11.90
CA GLN A 288 -6.56 -18.42 12.46
C GLN A 288 -7.53 -18.90 11.37
N THR A 289 -7.27 -18.53 10.12
CA THR A 289 -8.14 -18.80 8.97
C THR A 289 -7.38 -19.55 7.86
N PRO A 290 -6.86 -20.78 8.13
CA PRO A 290 -6.33 -21.63 7.07
C PRO A 290 -7.48 -22.17 6.18
N PRO A 291 -7.17 -22.52 4.90
CA PRO A 291 -5.89 -22.37 4.21
C PRO A 291 -5.60 -20.95 3.80
N ALA A 292 -4.34 -20.67 3.47
CA ALA A 292 -3.91 -19.33 3.03
C ALA A 292 -3.95 -19.19 1.49
N MET A 293 -3.96 -17.94 1.00
CA MET A 293 -4.10 -17.53 -0.41
C MET A 293 -5.55 -17.63 -0.92
N GLY A 294 -5.84 -16.96 -2.05
CA GLY A 294 -7.22 -16.87 -2.58
C GLY A 294 -7.84 -18.19 -3.01
N LEU A 295 -7.02 -19.14 -3.46
CA LEU A 295 -7.45 -20.48 -3.83
C LEU A 295 -7.05 -21.55 -2.79
N GLY A 296 -6.62 -21.15 -1.59
CA GLY A 296 -6.22 -22.09 -0.54
C GLY A 296 -4.97 -22.93 -0.87
N VAL A 297 -4.05 -22.41 -1.71
CA VAL A 297 -2.89 -23.17 -2.21
C VAL A 297 -1.75 -23.33 -1.19
N ARG A 298 -1.90 -22.80 0.01
CA ARG A 298 -0.99 -22.98 1.15
C ARG A 298 -1.76 -23.47 2.36
N ASP A 299 -1.27 -24.51 3.00
CA ASP A 299 -1.97 -25.13 4.13
C ASP A 299 -2.10 -24.18 5.32
N THR A 300 -1.08 -23.36 5.57
CA THR A 300 -1.03 -22.44 6.71
C THR A 300 -0.45 -21.08 6.34
N ALA A 301 -0.71 -20.08 7.17
CA ALA A 301 -0.10 -18.75 7.05
C ALA A 301 1.42 -18.79 7.25
N GLU A 302 1.92 -19.67 8.15
CA GLU A 302 3.35 -19.87 8.35
C GLU A 302 4.04 -20.31 7.05
N THR A 303 3.45 -21.26 6.33
CA THR A 303 3.94 -21.69 5.02
C THR A 303 3.93 -20.55 4.01
N ALA A 304 2.87 -19.71 4.04
CA ALA A 304 2.75 -18.55 3.16
C ALA A 304 3.81 -17.48 3.47
N VAL A 305 4.13 -17.20 4.74
CA VAL A 305 5.18 -16.26 5.15
C VAL A 305 6.54 -16.69 4.62
N ARG A 306 6.92 -17.96 4.77
CA ARG A 306 8.20 -18.50 4.26
C ARG A 306 8.26 -18.45 2.74
N ALA A 307 7.17 -18.79 2.07
CA ALA A 307 7.06 -18.67 0.61
C ALA A 307 7.20 -17.20 0.16
N GLY A 308 6.61 -16.26 0.89
CA GLY A 308 6.75 -14.81 0.66
C GLY A 308 8.19 -14.33 0.75
N ILE A 309 8.92 -14.74 1.79
CA ILE A 309 10.35 -14.40 1.93
C ILE A 309 11.15 -14.96 0.76
N ARG A 310 10.94 -16.24 0.43
CA ARG A 310 11.73 -16.92 -0.59
C ARG A 310 11.42 -16.47 -2.02
N HIS A 311 10.14 -16.33 -2.36
CA HIS A 311 9.68 -16.16 -3.75
C HIS A 311 9.22 -14.74 -4.09
N ILE A 312 8.96 -13.89 -3.08
CA ILE A 312 8.50 -12.52 -3.27
C ILE A 312 9.58 -11.52 -2.81
N GLN A 313 10.27 -11.81 -1.69
CA GLN A 313 11.42 -11.02 -1.25
C GLN A 313 12.72 -11.49 -1.91
N PHE A 314 12.70 -12.61 -2.63
CA PHE A 314 13.87 -13.24 -3.28
C PHE A 314 15.06 -13.40 -2.32
N ALA A 315 14.79 -13.82 -1.10
CA ALA A 315 15.78 -13.91 -0.04
C ALA A 315 15.75 -15.28 0.65
N VAL A 316 16.93 -15.71 1.12
CA VAL A 316 17.07 -16.82 2.06
C VAL A 316 17.42 -16.23 3.41
N ARG A 317 16.55 -16.42 4.37
CA ARG A 317 16.68 -15.82 5.71
C ARG A 317 16.72 -16.91 6.80
N PRO A 318 17.34 -16.62 7.95
CA PRO A 318 17.21 -17.47 9.13
C PRO A 318 15.72 -17.68 9.50
N GLU A 319 15.38 -18.86 10.01
CA GLU A 319 13.99 -19.20 10.36
C GLU A 319 13.42 -18.26 11.44
N GLU A 320 14.28 -17.72 12.31
CA GLU A 320 13.92 -16.77 13.35
C GLU A 320 13.25 -15.50 12.81
N ASP A 321 13.63 -15.06 11.60
CA ASP A 321 12.99 -13.90 10.95
C ASP A 321 11.54 -14.24 10.58
N SER A 322 11.28 -15.44 10.07
CA SER A 322 9.93 -15.92 9.74
C SER A 322 9.07 -16.09 11.00
N VAL A 323 9.63 -16.71 12.04
CA VAL A 323 8.95 -16.89 13.33
C VAL A 323 8.60 -15.55 13.98
N ALA A 324 9.48 -14.56 13.89
CA ALA A 324 9.20 -13.23 14.39
C ALA A 324 8.02 -12.58 13.62
N ILE A 325 8.01 -12.68 12.28
CA ILE A 325 6.89 -12.19 11.45
C ILE A 325 5.59 -12.90 11.82
N ASP A 326 5.59 -14.23 11.97
CA ASP A 326 4.41 -14.98 12.42
C ASP A 326 3.90 -14.48 13.77
N THR A 327 4.81 -14.19 14.71
CA THR A 327 4.47 -13.67 16.03
C THR A 327 3.77 -12.32 15.95
N TYR A 328 4.27 -11.41 15.10
CA TYR A 328 3.63 -10.14 14.84
C TYR A 328 2.24 -10.30 14.22
N LEU A 329 2.10 -11.16 13.20
CA LEU A 329 0.82 -11.36 12.50
C LEU A 329 -0.23 -12.00 13.43
N LYS A 330 0.17 -12.92 14.32
CA LYS A 330 -0.69 -13.49 15.36
C LYS A 330 -1.15 -12.47 16.41
N ALA A 331 -0.33 -11.45 16.66
CA ALA A 331 -0.64 -10.39 17.63
C ALA A 331 -1.57 -9.30 17.08
N LEU A 332 -1.84 -9.27 15.77
CA LEU A 332 -2.71 -8.28 15.14
C LEU A 332 -4.12 -8.31 15.74
N LYS A 333 -4.65 -7.13 15.99
CA LYS A 333 -6.02 -6.95 16.49
C LYS A 333 -6.89 -6.27 15.43
N PRO A 334 -8.17 -6.68 15.33
CA PRO A 334 -9.12 -5.97 14.51
C PRO A 334 -9.31 -4.52 14.98
N VAL A 335 -9.53 -3.63 14.04
CA VAL A 335 -9.93 -2.24 14.30
C VAL A 335 -11.45 -2.15 14.09
N PRO A 336 -12.18 -1.56 15.01
CA PRO A 336 -13.63 -1.38 14.85
C PRO A 336 -13.98 -0.66 13.56
N SER A 337 -15.03 -1.13 12.88
CA SER A 337 -15.50 -0.48 11.66
C SER A 337 -15.95 0.96 11.94
N PRO A 338 -15.62 1.93 11.06
CA PRO A 338 -16.12 3.30 11.14
C PRO A 338 -17.63 3.39 10.87
N LEU A 339 -18.26 2.31 10.38
CA LEU A 339 -19.72 2.23 10.17
C LEU A 339 -20.50 1.87 11.45
N LEU A 340 -19.79 1.58 12.55
CA LEU A 340 -20.44 1.40 13.84
C LEU A 340 -20.88 2.74 14.43
N GLU A 341 -22.09 2.78 14.97
CA GLU A 341 -22.65 3.93 15.69
C GLU A 341 -22.35 3.78 17.19
N ASN A 342 -21.44 4.60 17.71
CA ASN A 342 -20.97 4.49 19.11
C ASN A 342 -20.48 3.07 19.49
N GLY A 343 -19.81 2.38 18.56
CA GLY A 343 -19.27 1.04 18.76
C GLY A 343 -20.31 -0.09 18.67
N LYS A 344 -21.53 0.19 18.17
CA LYS A 344 -22.61 -0.77 18.00
C LYS A 344 -23.12 -0.76 16.55
N LEU A 345 -23.84 -1.79 16.17
CA LEU A 345 -24.53 -1.81 14.88
C LEU A 345 -25.57 -0.69 14.82
N GLY A 346 -25.59 0.06 13.72
CA GLY A 346 -26.66 0.98 13.40
C GLY A 346 -27.93 0.25 12.96
N ALA A 347 -29.07 0.94 12.87
CA ALA A 347 -30.37 0.34 12.57
C ALA A 347 -30.39 -0.44 11.24
N ALA A 348 -29.72 0.04 10.19
CA ALA A 348 -29.59 -0.65 8.93
C ALA A 348 -28.78 -1.94 9.07
N ALA A 349 -27.65 -1.89 9.78
CA ALA A 349 -26.81 -3.06 10.03
C ALA A 349 -27.51 -4.12 10.90
N GLU A 350 -28.34 -3.72 11.86
CA GLU A 350 -29.16 -4.67 12.65
C GLU A 350 -30.17 -5.41 11.76
N ARG A 351 -30.85 -4.72 10.83
CA ARG A 351 -31.72 -5.39 9.85
C ARG A 351 -30.90 -6.27 8.92
N GLY A 352 -29.72 -5.79 8.46
CA GLY A 352 -28.80 -6.52 7.62
C GLY A 352 -28.29 -7.81 8.24
N LYS A 353 -28.12 -7.86 9.57
CA LYS A 353 -27.79 -9.10 10.29
C LYS A 353 -28.85 -10.17 10.09
N ALA A 354 -30.13 -9.81 10.15
CA ALA A 354 -31.22 -10.77 9.89
C ALA A 354 -31.23 -11.21 8.42
N VAL A 355 -30.90 -10.32 7.48
CA VAL A 355 -30.76 -10.66 6.06
C VAL A 355 -29.59 -11.61 5.85
N PHE A 356 -28.45 -11.39 6.51
CA PHE A 356 -27.25 -12.25 6.43
C PHE A 356 -27.55 -13.70 6.83
N GLU A 357 -28.31 -13.89 7.88
CA GLU A 357 -28.77 -15.23 8.29
C GLU A 357 -29.76 -15.83 7.28
N ARG A 358 -30.76 -15.08 6.84
CA ARG A 358 -31.80 -15.54 5.91
C ARG A 358 -31.23 -15.86 4.53
N ALA A 359 -30.25 -15.11 4.07
CA ALA A 359 -29.55 -15.32 2.80
C ALA A 359 -28.47 -16.41 2.86
N HIS A 360 -28.39 -17.14 3.97
CA HIS A 360 -27.47 -18.25 4.23
C HIS A 360 -25.96 -17.87 4.19
N CYS A 361 -25.64 -16.59 4.34
CA CYS A 361 -24.23 -16.13 4.37
C CYS A 361 -23.46 -16.75 5.54
N ALA A 362 -24.13 -16.90 6.71
CA ALA A 362 -23.55 -17.50 7.91
C ALA A 362 -23.13 -18.99 7.75
N ALA A 363 -23.63 -19.67 6.72
CA ALA A 363 -23.24 -21.08 6.45
C ALA A 363 -21.75 -21.20 6.10
N CYS A 364 -21.20 -20.24 5.34
CA CYS A 364 -19.77 -20.18 5.00
C CYS A 364 -19.03 -19.12 5.83
N HIS A 365 -19.74 -18.11 6.34
CA HIS A 365 -19.17 -17.04 7.15
C HIS A 365 -19.69 -17.02 8.60
N PRO A 366 -19.49 -18.12 9.39
CA PRO A 366 -19.94 -18.15 10.80
C PRO A 366 -19.08 -17.28 11.69
N ALA A 367 -19.71 -16.57 12.65
CA ALA A 367 -18.98 -15.86 13.70
C ALA A 367 -18.18 -16.84 14.58
N PRO A 368 -17.09 -16.43 15.23
CA PRO A 368 -16.56 -15.06 15.32
C PRO A 368 -15.57 -14.71 14.21
N LEU A 369 -15.06 -15.68 13.47
CA LEU A 369 -14.07 -15.47 12.40
C LEU A 369 -14.71 -15.05 11.07
N TYR A 370 -16.01 -15.26 10.93
CA TYR A 370 -16.73 -15.06 9.67
C TYR A 370 -16.06 -15.80 8.50
N SER A 371 -15.63 -17.04 8.77
CA SER A 371 -15.06 -18.01 7.83
C SER A 371 -15.28 -19.41 8.38
N ASP A 372 -15.65 -20.35 7.54
CA ASP A 372 -15.80 -21.78 7.89
C ASP A 372 -14.49 -22.57 7.67
N LEU A 373 -13.41 -21.89 7.29
CA LEU A 373 -12.06 -22.45 7.04
C LEU A 373 -12.05 -23.50 5.92
N LYS A 374 -12.93 -23.36 4.93
CA LYS A 374 -13.05 -24.29 3.80
C LYS A 374 -12.90 -23.56 2.47
N ILE A 375 -12.70 -24.36 1.44
CA ILE A 375 -12.75 -23.89 0.05
C ILE A 375 -14.07 -24.32 -0.60
N HIS A 376 -14.67 -23.46 -1.41
CA HIS A 376 -15.97 -23.69 -2.03
C HIS A 376 -15.94 -23.38 -3.52
N ASP A 377 -16.61 -24.21 -4.32
CA ASP A 377 -16.91 -23.89 -5.72
C ASP A 377 -18.18 -23.05 -5.79
N LEU A 378 -18.00 -21.75 -5.85
CA LEU A 378 -19.09 -20.77 -5.98
C LEU A 378 -19.44 -20.47 -7.44
N GLY A 379 -18.71 -21.02 -8.43
CA GLY A 379 -18.86 -20.66 -9.84
C GLY A 379 -18.50 -19.20 -10.15
N THR A 380 -17.81 -18.54 -9.22
CA THR A 380 -17.44 -17.10 -9.34
C THR A 380 -16.06 -16.90 -9.93
N THR A 381 -15.28 -17.95 -10.12
CA THR A 381 -13.95 -17.89 -10.73
C THR A 381 -14.01 -17.75 -12.24
N LEU A 382 -13.12 -16.94 -12.83
CA LEU A 382 -13.09 -16.61 -14.25
C LEU A 382 -11.70 -16.85 -14.85
N GLY A 383 -11.61 -16.78 -16.18
CA GLY A 383 -10.33 -16.93 -16.89
C GLY A 383 -9.66 -18.25 -16.63
N LEU A 384 -8.40 -18.25 -16.29
CA LEU A 384 -7.61 -19.45 -15.96
C LEU A 384 -8.01 -20.11 -14.63
N ASP A 385 -8.80 -19.43 -13.81
CA ASP A 385 -9.36 -19.97 -12.58
C ASP A 385 -10.77 -20.53 -12.74
N ALA A 386 -11.36 -20.46 -13.92
CA ALA A 386 -12.73 -20.92 -14.14
C ALA A 386 -12.93 -22.35 -13.61
N GLY A 387 -13.93 -22.53 -12.75
CA GLY A 387 -14.24 -23.80 -12.11
C GLY A 387 -13.34 -24.19 -10.95
N LYS A 388 -12.37 -23.38 -10.55
CA LYS A 388 -11.58 -23.63 -9.34
C LYS A 388 -12.34 -23.13 -8.09
N PRO A 389 -12.28 -23.88 -6.99
CA PRO A 389 -12.86 -23.44 -5.73
C PRO A 389 -12.01 -22.33 -5.11
N VAL A 390 -12.64 -21.50 -4.28
CA VAL A 390 -12.02 -20.38 -3.55
C VAL A 390 -12.06 -20.60 -2.03
N ASP A 391 -11.05 -20.11 -1.35
CA ASP A 391 -11.00 -20.06 0.11
C ASP A 391 -12.05 -19.08 0.64
N THR A 392 -12.73 -19.45 1.74
CA THR A 392 -13.65 -18.55 2.46
C THR A 392 -12.87 -17.52 3.26
N PRO A 393 -12.79 -16.26 2.82
CA PRO A 393 -12.06 -15.23 3.55
C PRO A 393 -12.82 -14.84 4.81
N THR A 394 -12.10 -14.40 5.85
CA THR A 394 -12.75 -13.71 6.98
C THR A 394 -13.43 -12.41 6.49
N LEU A 395 -14.60 -12.09 7.05
CA LEU A 395 -15.25 -10.80 6.82
C LEU A 395 -14.87 -9.75 7.89
N VAL A 396 -14.04 -10.11 8.87
CA VAL A 396 -13.56 -9.16 9.87
C VAL A 396 -12.72 -8.08 9.20
N GLU A 397 -13.05 -6.81 9.41
CA GLU A 397 -12.48 -5.64 8.73
C GLU A 397 -12.68 -5.61 7.21
N VAL A 398 -13.69 -6.27 6.68
CA VAL A 398 -13.97 -6.27 5.24
C VAL A 398 -14.22 -4.87 4.68
N TRP A 399 -14.65 -3.92 5.51
CA TRP A 399 -14.91 -2.53 5.14
C TRP A 399 -13.69 -1.79 4.55
N ARG A 400 -12.48 -2.29 4.79
CA ARG A 400 -11.23 -1.67 4.28
C ARG A 400 -10.40 -2.59 3.38
N THR A 401 -10.97 -3.67 2.87
CA THR A 401 -10.25 -4.62 2.01
C THR A 401 -10.77 -4.65 0.57
N ALA A 402 -11.54 -3.64 0.18
CA ALA A 402 -11.90 -3.46 -1.23
C ALA A 402 -10.63 -3.32 -2.11
N PRO A 403 -10.69 -3.76 -3.40
CA PRO A 403 -11.82 -4.41 -4.07
C PRO A 403 -11.99 -5.88 -3.67
N TYR A 404 -13.17 -6.43 -3.88
CA TYR A 404 -13.57 -7.75 -3.44
C TYR A 404 -13.49 -8.80 -4.55
N MET A 405 -13.72 -10.07 -4.19
CA MET A 405 -13.54 -11.29 -4.97
C MET A 405 -12.05 -11.65 -5.11
N HIS A 406 -11.78 -12.90 -5.55
CA HIS A 406 -10.40 -13.41 -5.67
C HIS A 406 -9.51 -12.61 -6.65
N ASP A 407 -10.12 -11.91 -7.60
CA ASP A 407 -9.48 -11.07 -8.61
C ASP A 407 -9.82 -9.57 -8.50
N GLY A 408 -10.42 -9.14 -7.38
CA GLY A 408 -10.71 -7.73 -7.12
C GLY A 408 -11.66 -7.06 -8.12
N ARG A 409 -12.57 -7.83 -8.74
CA ARG A 409 -13.49 -7.31 -9.76
C ARG A 409 -14.65 -6.49 -9.19
N ALA A 410 -14.99 -6.67 -7.92
CA ALA A 410 -16.07 -5.95 -7.26
C ALA A 410 -15.50 -4.78 -6.45
N ALA A 411 -15.81 -3.56 -6.86
CA ALA A 411 -15.38 -2.36 -6.13
C ALA A 411 -16.12 -2.18 -4.81
N THR A 412 -17.35 -2.69 -4.72
CA THR A 412 -18.25 -2.53 -3.57
C THR A 412 -18.86 -3.85 -3.13
N LEU A 413 -19.29 -3.95 -1.87
CA LEU A 413 -20.07 -5.10 -1.37
C LEU A 413 -21.39 -5.28 -2.15
N MET A 414 -22.00 -4.18 -2.58
CA MET A 414 -23.22 -4.25 -3.41
C MET A 414 -22.97 -4.99 -4.71
N GLU A 415 -21.83 -4.76 -5.38
CA GLU A 415 -21.46 -5.47 -6.61
C GLU A 415 -21.25 -6.96 -6.37
N VAL A 416 -20.69 -7.34 -5.21
CA VAL A 416 -20.57 -8.76 -4.82
C VAL A 416 -21.95 -9.43 -4.78
N PHE A 417 -22.95 -8.76 -4.18
CA PHE A 417 -24.28 -9.33 -3.99
C PHE A 417 -25.15 -9.32 -5.27
N THR A 418 -24.88 -8.38 -6.18
CA THR A 418 -25.74 -8.16 -7.36
C THR A 418 -25.06 -8.55 -8.67
N VAL A 419 -23.95 -7.89 -9.02
CA VAL A 419 -23.27 -8.05 -10.31
C VAL A 419 -22.59 -9.41 -10.41
N HIS A 420 -21.98 -9.86 -9.30
CA HIS A 420 -21.10 -11.04 -9.26
C HIS A 420 -21.76 -12.26 -8.61
N ASN A 421 -23.06 -12.20 -8.27
CA ASN A 421 -23.83 -13.31 -7.74
C ASN A 421 -25.10 -13.61 -8.58
N LYS A 422 -25.03 -13.48 -9.89
CA LYS A 422 -26.18 -13.65 -10.79
C LYS A 422 -26.79 -15.05 -10.73
N ASP A 423 -25.96 -16.06 -10.47
CA ASP A 423 -26.38 -17.46 -10.39
C ASP A 423 -26.80 -17.86 -8.97
N ASN A 424 -26.85 -16.91 -8.04
CA ASN A 424 -27.25 -17.09 -6.64
C ASN A 424 -26.45 -18.20 -5.91
N ARG A 425 -25.16 -18.36 -6.28
CA ARG A 425 -24.27 -19.39 -5.70
C ARG A 425 -23.42 -18.87 -4.53
N HIS A 426 -23.40 -17.53 -4.32
CA HIS A 426 -22.70 -16.87 -3.23
C HIS A 426 -23.71 -16.24 -2.26
N GLY A 427 -24.51 -17.10 -1.62
CA GLY A 427 -25.65 -16.71 -0.79
C GLY A 427 -26.91 -16.40 -1.60
N ASP A 428 -28.09 -16.50 -0.98
CA ASP A 428 -29.39 -16.29 -1.59
C ASP A 428 -29.76 -14.81 -1.68
N THR A 429 -29.20 -14.08 -2.65
CA THR A 429 -29.44 -12.65 -2.80
C THR A 429 -30.47 -12.30 -3.89
N ALA A 430 -30.81 -13.22 -4.79
CA ALA A 430 -31.69 -12.96 -5.94
C ALA A 430 -33.11 -12.52 -5.57
N GLY A 431 -33.60 -12.89 -4.39
CA GLY A 431 -34.95 -12.53 -3.91
C GLY A 431 -34.99 -11.33 -2.97
N LEU A 432 -33.84 -10.69 -2.71
CA LEU A 432 -33.74 -9.56 -1.80
C LEU A 432 -34.11 -8.26 -2.51
N SER A 433 -34.82 -7.38 -1.81
CA SER A 433 -35.05 -6.02 -2.26
C SER A 433 -33.78 -5.18 -2.21
N GLU A 434 -33.75 -4.07 -2.94
CA GLU A 434 -32.62 -3.14 -2.92
C GLU A 434 -32.32 -2.61 -1.51
N GLU A 435 -33.35 -2.41 -0.69
CA GLU A 435 -33.20 -1.98 0.71
C GLU A 435 -32.55 -3.08 1.55
N GLU A 436 -32.98 -4.33 1.41
CA GLU A 436 -32.38 -5.48 2.10
C GLU A 436 -30.92 -5.69 1.69
N LEU A 437 -30.58 -5.49 0.43
CA LEU A 437 -29.19 -5.55 -0.05
C LEU A 437 -28.33 -4.42 0.56
N LYS A 438 -28.87 -3.20 0.70
CA LYS A 438 -28.19 -2.09 1.39
C LYS A 438 -28.02 -2.38 2.89
N ASP A 439 -29.03 -2.93 3.55
CA ASP A 439 -28.96 -3.35 4.94
C ASP A 439 -27.90 -4.45 5.13
N LEU A 440 -27.85 -5.45 4.22
CA LEU A 440 -26.84 -6.50 4.21
C LEU A 440 -25.42 -5.91 4.05
N ALA A 441 -25.23 -4.98 3.11
CA ALA A 441 -23.96 -4.30 2.93
C ALA A 441 -23.54 -3.48 4.16
N ALA A 442 -24.50 -2.84 4.83
CA ALA A 442 -24.25 -2.11 6.08
C ALA A 442 -23.80 -3.07 7.20
N TYR A 443 -24.42 -4.24 7.34
CA TYR A 443 -24.02 -5.23 8.33
C TYR A 443 -22.61 -5.79 8.02
N VAL A 444 -22.39 -6.30 6.81
CA VAL A 444 -21.11 -6.87 6.41
C VAL A 444 -20.00 -5.83 6.54
N GLY A 445 -20.24 -4.59 6.11
CA GLY A 445 -19.30 -3.49 6.27
C GLY A 445 -19.07 -3.06 7.73
N SER A 446 -19.89 -3.48 8.67
CA SER A 446 -19.72 -3.21 10.10
C SER A 446 -18.87 -4.25 10.85
N LEU A 447 -18.50 -5.35 10.17
CA LEU A 447 -17.66 -6.44 10.72
C LEU A 447 -16.15 -6.08 10.63
#